data_9e2451aca1a46b1b061ce27911dd4f46
#
_entry.id   9e2451aca1a46b1b061ce27911dd4f46
#
_cell.length_a   1.000
_cell.length_b   1.000
_cell.length_c   1.000
_cell.angle_alpha   90.00
_cell.angle_beta   90.00
_cell.angle_gamma   90.00
#
_symmetry.space_group_name_H-M   'P 1'
#
loop_
_entity.id
_entity.type
_entity.pdbx_description
1 polymer ?
#
loop_
_entity_poly.entity_id
_entity_poly.type
_entity_poly.pdbx_seq_one_letter_code
_entity_poly.pdbx_strand_id
1 'polypeptide(L)'
;ALQKMQDGMYSCRASETLPLDIIRQVVDKDGKLRITVTLKALENVYFNYGEQIKTGYKHSDCQFYMPGFWYRRNLRSPKEAPSFHTSDSWLVREDRLSTPLTAAFNPASGTSMSVIRIDKFDKEALTTHKEGEVILSGETSIGYTGFCNVDGMTVLAYGFPYKEAPKTYIRKLTLAPAVEAFQLLRKGDSISMTWDFSECVQRTWEYCYDTNRPKPVDTPYTVDRMKEVMSNFFVESYVGNTPTHYYSGVELETATCANTDVAEVGFVGRTLLNAFNAL
;
A
#
# COMPACT_ATOMS: atom_id res chain seq x y z
N ALA A 1 -18.96 -12.62 20.06
CA ALA A 1 -18.88 -11.16 19.86
C ALA A 1 -17.94 -10.55 20.90
N LEU A 2 -17.24 -9.47 20.55
CA LEU A 2 -16.40 -8.71 21.48
C LEU A 2 -17.27 -8.08 22.57
N GLN A 3 -16.87 -8.27 23.83
CA GLN A 3 -17.51 -7.67 25.00
C GLN A 3 -16.64 -6.50 25.51
N LYS A 4 -17.28 -5.38 25.86
CA LYS A 4 -16.59 -4.24 26.46
C LYS A 4 -16.14 -4.62 27.87
N MET A 5 -14.84 -4.50 28.13
CA MET A 5 -14.24 -4.72 29.46
C MET A 5 -14.15 -3.43 30.25
N GLN A 6 -13.63 -2.39 29.62
CA GLN A 6 -13.48 -1.02 30.12
C GLN A 6 -13.38 -0.07 28.92
N ASP A 7 -13.24 1.24 29.17
CA ASP A 7 -13.09 2.18 28.07
C ASP A 7 -11.91 1.84 27.17
N GLY A 8 -12.19 1.75 25.86
CA GLY A 8 -11.22 1.40 24.85
C GLY A 8 -10.75 -0.06 24.84
N MET A 9 -11.24 -0.91 25.75
CA MET A 9 -10.82 -2.32 25.80
C MET A 9 -12.01 -3.26 25.61
N TYR A 10 -11.84 -4.20 24.70
CA TYR A 10 -12.83 -5.22 24.35
C TYR A 10 -12.18 -6.59 24.33
N SER A 11 -12.92 -7.63 24.68
CA SER A 11 -12.42 -9.01 24.60
C SER A 11 -13.47 -9.97 24.05
N CYS A 12 -12.98 -11.05 23.47
CA CYS A 12 -13.77 -12.25 23.16
C CYS A 12 -12.99 -13.44 23.69
N ARG A 13 -13.61 -14.22 24.57
CA ARG A 13 -13.01 -15.46 25.07
C ARG A 13 -13.17 -16.57 24.06
N ALA A 14 -12.21 -17.44 24.04
CA ALA A 14 -12.23 -18.64 23.22
C ALA A 14 -13.45 -19.51 23.51
N SER A 15 -13.89 -20.25 22.50
CA SER A 15 -14.99 -21.21 22.56
C SER A 15 -14.60 -22.46 21.74
N GLU A 16 -15.45 -23.47 21.75
CA GLU A 16 -15.25 -24.68 20.92
C GLU A 16 -15.14 -24.37 19.43
N THR A 17 -15.86 -23.34 18.95
CA THR A 17 -15.85 -22.92 17.53
C THR A 17 -14.83 -21.84 17.21
N LEU A 18 -14.24 -21.21 18.22
CA LEU A 18 -13.23 -20.17 18.08
C LEU A 18 -12.15 -20.38 19.17
N PRO A 19 -11.10 -21.16 18.90
CA PRO A 19 -10.07 -21.47 19.91
C PRO A 19 -9.06 -20.32 20.10
N LEU A 20 -9.54 -19.07 20.06
CA LEU A 20 -8.76 -17.85 20.19
C LEU A 20 -9.34 -16.92 21.26
N ASP A 21 -8.51 -16.54 22.22
CA ASP A 21 -8.81 -15.33 23.00
C ASP A 21 -8.42 -14.11 22.17
N ILE A 22 -9.32 -13.13 22.08
CA ILE A 22 -9.11 -11.89 21.35
C ILE A 22 -9.20 -10.74 22.34
N ILE A 23 -8.18 -9.90 22.35
CA ILE A 23 -8.20 -8.62 23.07
C ILE A 23 -8.03 -7.50 22.03
N ARG A 24 -8.95 -6.54 22.05
CA ARG A 24 -8.92 -5.37 21.19
C ARG A 24 -8.85 -4.13 22.07
N GLN A 25 -7.80 -3.36 21.90
CA GLN A 25 -7.60 -2.09 22.61
C GLN A 25 -7.67 -0.93 21.63
N VAL A 26 -8.37 0.13 22.02
CA VAL A 26 -8.47 1.39 21.26
C VAL A 26 -8.04 2.51 22.19
N VAL A 27 -7.03 3.26 21.80
CA VAL A 27 -6.55 4.42 22.56
C VAL A 27 -6.43 5.62 21.64
N ASP A 28 -6.70 6.81 22.15
CA ASP A 28 -6.30 8.04 21.48
C ASP A 28 -4.80 8.21 21.63
N LYS A 29 -4.12 8.41 20.53
CA LYS A 29 -2.70 8.68 20.49
C LYS A 29 -2.41 9.81 19.50
N ASP A 30 -2.14 10.99 20.05
CA ASP A 30 -1.81 12.18 19.28
C ASP A 30 -2.88 12.56 18.24
N GLY A 31 -4.18 12.42 18.62
CA GLY A 31 -5.33 12.72 17.78
C GLY A 31 -5.59 11.67 16.68
N LYS A 32 -5.06 10.47 16.87
CA LYS A 32 -5.37 9.26 16.08
C LYS A 32 -5.87 8.16 17.00
N LEU A 33 -6.78 7.34 16.51
CA LEU A 33 -7.20 6.15 17.24
C LEU A 33 -6.25 4.99 16.92
N ARG A 34 -5.45 4.60 17.89
CA ARG A 34 -4.62 3.39 17.79
C ARG A 34 -5.43 2.17 18.19
N ILE A 35 -5.51 1.21 17.31
CA ILE A 35 -6.22 -0.05 17.49
C ILE A 35 -5.17 -1.15 17.55
N THR A 36 -5.06 -1.81 18.71
CA THR A 36 -4.20 -2.98 18.88
C THR A 36 -5.06 -4.20 19.13
N VAL A 37 -4.82 -5.24 18.36
CA VAL A 37 -5.51 -6.53 18.51
C VAL A 37 -4.49 -7.61 18.84
N THR A 38 -4.75 -8.30 19.94
CA THR A 38 -3.94 -9.44 20.36
C THR A 38 -4.78 -10.69 20.29
N LEU A 39 -4.29 -11.70 19.57
CA LEU A 39 -4.84 -13.03 19.49
C LEU A 39 -3.98 -13.97 20.31
N LYS A 40 -4.58 -14.81 21.14
CA LYS A 40 -3.90 -15.89 21.87
C LYS A 40 -4.58 -17.20 21.55
N ALA A 41 -3.82 -18.18 21.06
CA ALA A 41 -4.34 -19.48 20.68
C ALA A 41 -4.42 -20.42 21.88
N LEU A 42 -5.57 -21.06 22.08
CA LEU A 42 -5.77 -22.13 23.05
C LEU A 42 -5.55 -23.50 22.43
N GLU A 43 -5.58 -23.60 21.12
CA GLU A 43 -5.24 -24.75 20.29
C GLU A 43 -4.49 -24.29 19.04
N ASN A 44 -3.95 -25.22 18.26
CA ASN A 44 -3.37 -24.89 16.97
C ASN A 44 -4.49 -24.43 16.02
N VAL A 45 -4.37 -23.21 15.49
CA VAL A 45 -5.40 -22.62 14.62
C VAL A 45 -4.79 -21.83 13.49
N TYR A 46 -5.35 -21.99 12.30
CA TYR A 46 -5.09 -21.09 11.20
C TYR A 46 -6.05 -19.90 11.29
N PHE A 47 -5.54 -18.70 11.24
CA PHE A 47 -6.36 -17.49 11.33
C PHE A 47 -6.11 -16.53 10.19
N ASN A 48 -7.14 -15.77 9.85
CA ASN A 48 -7.10 -14.50 9.15
C ASN A 48 -7.99 -13.53 9.93
N TYR A 49 -7.41 -12.45 10.42
CA TYR A 49 -8.13 -11.45 11.20
C TYR A 49 -8.40 -10.22 10.34
N GLY A 50 -9.64 -9.72 10.37
CA GLY A 50 -10.00 -8.51 9.66
C GLY A 50 -11.03 -7.68 10.39
N GLU A 51 -10.94 -6.37 10.22
CA GLU A 51 -11.90 -5.39 10.70
C GLU A 51 -12.33 -4.44 9.59
N GLN A 52 -13.46 -3.77 9.85
CA GLN A 52 -14.00 -2.71 9.01
C GLN A 52 -14.40 -1.52 9.88
N ILE A 53 -13.99 -0.33 9.45
CA ILE A 53 -14.38 0.93 10.09
C ILE A 53 -15.31 1.69 9.16
N LYS A 54 -16.50 2.01 9.67
CA LYS A 54 -17.49 2.83 8.96
C LYS A 54 -17.01 4.29 8.92
N THR A 55 -16.95 4.88 7.73
CA THR A 55 -16.53 6.28 7.57
C THR A 55 -17.68 7.27 7.75
N GLY A 56 -18.93 6.81 7.67
CA GLY A 56 -20.10 7.68 7.62
C GLY A 56 -20.33 8.30 6.23
N TYR A 57 -19.49 8.03 5.24
CA TYR A 57 -19.61 8.57 3.90
C TYR A 57 -20.42 7.66 2.98
N LYS A 58 -21.26 8.25 2.12
CA LYS A 58 -21.85 7.52 1.01
C LYS A 58 -20.75 7.11 0.03
N HIS A 59 -20.79 5.86 -0.39
CA HIS A 59 -19.74 5.30 -1.26
C HIS A 59 -19.68 6.01 -2.63
N SER A 60 -20.84 6.42 -3.16
CA SER A 60 -20.94 7.20 -4.39
C SER A 60 -20.19 8.52 -4.35
N ASP A 61 -20.04 9.13 -3.17
CA ASP A 61 -19.49 10.46 -2.99
C ASP A 61 -17.98 10.43 -2.69
N CYS A 62 -17.43 9.22 -2.46
CA CYS A 62 -16.04 9.05 -2.07
C CYS A 62 -15.07 8.92 -3.24
N GLN A 63 -13.87 9.39 -2.99
CA GLN A 63 -12.65 9.05 -3.72
C GLN A 63 -11.72 8.29 -2.76
N PHE A 64 -10.92 7.38 -3.31
CA PHE A 64 -10.04 6.54 -2.51
C PHE A 64 -8.59 6.77 -2.88
N TYR A 65 -7.73 6.52 -1.91
CA TYR A 65 -6.30 6.64 -2.07
C TYR A 65 -5.59 5.46 -1.39
N MET A 66 -4.84 4.71 -2.18
CA MET A 66 -3.89 3.69 -1.73
C MET A 66 -2.57 3.96 -2.46
N PRO A 67 -1.52 4.38 -1.78
CA PRO A 67 -0.29 4.89 -2.40
C PRO A 67 0.37 3.91 -3.36
N GLY A 68 0.59 4.36 -4.60
CA GLY A 68 1.18 3.52 -5.65
C GLY A 68 0.21 2.58 -6.37
N PHE A 69 -1.01 2.45 -5.89
CA PHE A 69 -1.96 1.47 -6.40
C PHE A 69 -3.31 2.06 -6.83
N TRP A 70 -3.89 2.96 -6.04
CA TRP A 70 -5.23 3.49 -6.29
C TRP A 70 -5.30 4.99 -6.06
N TYR A 71 -5.88 5.71 -7.04
CA TYR A 71 -6.06 7.14 -7.00
C TYR A 71 -7.48 7.51 -7.43
N ARG A 72 -8.21 8.21 -6.58
CA ARG A 72 -9.62 8.59 -6.79
C ARG A 72 -10.51 7.37 -6.98
N ARG A 73 -10.93 7.08 -8.21
CA ARG A 73 -11.76 5.92 -8.59
C ARG A 73 -11.10 5.05 -9.66
N ASN A 74 -9.87 5.36 -10.04
CA ASN A 74 -9.14 4.69 -11.12
C ASN A 74 -9.96 4.53 -12.43
N LEU A 75 -10.87 5.49 -12.73
CA LEU A 75 -11.76 5.39 -13.89
C LEU A 75 -11.05 5.48 -15.24
N ARG A 76 -9.80 5.96 -15.25
CA ARG A 76 -8.97 6.00 -16.46
C ARG A 76 -8.18 4.72 -16.68
N SER A 77 -8.20 3.81 -15.71
CA SER A 77 -7.54 2.51 -15.83
C SER A 77 -8.35 1.60 -16.76
N PRO A 78 -7.69 0.71 -17.52
CA PRO A 78 -8.38 -0.32 -18.29
C PRO A 78 -9.23 -1.21 -17.38
N LYS A 79 -10.21 -1.90 -17.97
CA LYS A 79 -11.07 -2.85 -17.24
C LYS A 79 -10.30 -4.03 -16.63
N GLU A 80 -9.13 -4.32 -17.17
CA GLU A 80 -8.23 -5.38 -16.71
C GLU A 80 -7.35 -4.96 -15.54
N ALA A 81 -7.37 -3.68 -15.18
CA ALA A 81 -6.65 -3.14 -14.03
C ALA A 81 -7.60 -2.92 -12.83
N PRO A 82 -7.06 -2.80 -11.61
CA PRO A 82 -7.85 -2.37 -10.46
C PRO A 82 -8.53 -1.03 -10.72
N SER A 83 -9.85 -1.03 -10.77
CA SER A 83 -10.66 0.15 -11.07
C SER A 83 -12.10 -0.02 -10.63
N PHE A 84 -12.86 1.08 -10.57
CA PHE A 84 -14.31 1.02 -10.37
C PHE A 84 -15.08 0.37 -11.52
N HIS A 85 -14.45 0.18 -12.69
CA HIS A 85 -15.07 -0.60 -13.78
C HIS A 85 -15.15 -2.09 -13.44
N THR A 86 -14.25 -2.58 -12.60
CA THR A 86 -14.19 -3.97 -12.18
C THR A 86 -14.96 -4.21 -10.90
N SER A 87 -14.77 -3.35 -9.90
CA SER A 87 -15.43 -3.41 -8.60
C SER A 87 -15.36 -2.08 -7.88
N ASP A 88 -16.34 -1.80 -7.07
CA ASP A 88 -16.37 -0.65 -6.16
C ASP A 88 -15.78 -0.96 -4.78
N SER A 89 -15.26 -2.16 -4.59
CA SER A 89 -14.65 -2.64 -3.35
C SER A 89 -13.35 -3.35 -3.65
N TRP A 90 -12.28 -2.99 -2.95
CA TRP A 90 -10.95 -3.54 -3.17
C TRP A 90 -10.19 -3.73 -1.86
N LEU A 91 -9.66 -4.95 -1.69
CA LEU A 91 -8.70 -5.31 -0.65
C LEU A 91 -7.38 -5.68 -1.32
N VAL A 92 -6.28 -5.17 -0.80
CA VAL A 92 -4.96 -5.28 -1.42
C VAL A 92 -3.91 -5.60 -0.38
N ARG A 93 -2.95 -6.43 -0.74
CA ARG A 93 -1.76 -6.67 0.08
C ARG A 93 -1.00 -5.38 0.34
N GLU A 94 -0.58 -5.20 1.58
CA GLU A 94 0.14 -3.99 2.00
C GLU A 94 1.47 -3.78 1.27
N ASP A 95 2.17 -4.84 0.92
CA ASP A 95 3.45 -4.79 0.21
C ASP A 95 3.34 -4.39 -1.28
N ARG A 96 2.12 -4.29 -1.81
CA ARG A 96 1.87 -3.70 -3.13
C ARG A 96 1.77 -2.18 -3.10
N LEU A 97 1.65 -1.62 -1.92
CA LEU A 97 1.54 -0.19 -1.70
C LEU A 97 2.91 0.39 -1.36
N SER A 98 3.19 1.60 -1.80
CA SER A 98 4.40 2.31 -1.35
C SER A 98 4.32 2.72 0.13
N THR A 99 3.13 2.66 0.71
CA THR A 99 2.86 2.86 2.14
C THR A 99 1.59 2.07 2.47
N PRO A 100 1.51 1.31 3.58
CA PRO A 100 0.37 0.45 3.92
C PRO A 100 -0.84 1.24 4.43
N LEU A 101 -1.31 2.17 3.62
CA LEU A 101 -2.33 3.16 3.90
C LEU A 101 -3.51 3.00 2.95
N THR A 102 -4.73 3.04 3.48
CA THR A 102 -5.95 3.32 2.70
C THR A 102 -6.66 4.54 3.27
N ALA A 103 -7.05 5.45 2.39
CA ALA A 103 -7.86 6.60 2.75
C ALA A 103 -9.12 6.70 1.87
N ALA A 104 -10.21 7.15 2.50
CA ALA A 104 -11.41 7.61 1.85
C ALA A 104 -11.49 9.14 1.99
N PHE A 105 -11.75 9.80 0.91
CA PHE A 105 -11.91 11.25 0.84
C PHE A 105 -13.29 11.61 0.29
N ASN A 106 -14.01 12.49 0.97
CA ASN A 106 -15.26 13.07 0.49
C ASN A 106 -15.00 14.49 -0.04
N PRO A 107 -14.97 14.68 -1.38
CA PRO A 107 -14.68 15.99 -1.97
C PRO A 107 -15.70 17.08 -1.61
N ALA A 108 -16.95 16.69 -1.36
CA ALA A 108 -18.03 17.67 -1.08
C ALA A 108 -17.86 18.31 0.30
N SER A 109 -17.42 17.55 1.30
CA SER A 109 -17.16 18.04 2.65
C SER A 109 -15.71 18.46 2.88
N GLY A 110 -14.79 18.08 2.00
CA GLY A 110 -13.36 18.27 2.19
C GLY A 110 -12.77 17.42 3.32
N THR A 111 -13.50 16.42 3.81
CA THR A 111 -13.08 15.55 4.91
C THR A 111 -12.48 14.25 4.38
N SER A 112 -11.62 13.63 5.18
CA SER A 112 -11.02 12.35 4.86
C SER A 112 -10.89 11.48 6.11
N MET A 113 -10.83 10.17 5.87
CA MET A 113 -10.51 9.17 6.89
C MET A 113 -9.49 8.20 6.34
N SER A 114 -8.57 7.74 7.17
CA SER A 114 -7.51 6.84 6.75
C SER A 114 -7.20 5.80 7.82
N VAL A 115 -6.75 4.65 7.37
CA VAL A 115 -6.19 3.58 8.21
C VAL A 115 -4.81 3.21 7.70
N ILE A 116 -3.87 3.03 8.60
CA ILE A 116 -2.51 2.59 8.30
C ILE A 116 -2.08 1.54 9.31
N ARG A 117 -1.40 0.50 8.84
CA ARG A 117 -0.71 -0.44 9.72
C ARG A 117 0.64 0.12 10.12
N ILE A 118 0.99 -0.03 11.39
CA ILE A 118 2.23 0.50 11.96
C ILE A 118 3.23 -0.57 12.38
N ASP A 119 2.88 -1.85 12.26
CA ASP A 119 3.81 -2.96 12.49
C ASP A 119 4.90 -2.99 11.40
N LYS A 120 6.05 -3.55 11.75
CA LYS A 120 7.15 -3.69 10.79
C LYS A 120 6.89 -4.83 9.81
N PHE A 121 7.31 -4.64 8.57
CA PHE A 121 7.33 -5.66 7.53
C PHE A 121 8.74 -6.26 7.45
N ASP A 122 8.96 -7.37 8.13
CA ASP A 122 10.24 -8.08 8.20
C ASP A 122 10.21 -9.45 7.53
N LYS A 123 9.03 -9.93 7.13
CA LYS A 123 8.82 -11.21 6.46
C LYS A 123 7.94 -11.03 5.24
N GLU A 124 8.43 -11.49 4.11
CA GLU A 124 7.77 -11.34 2.82
C GLU A 124 6.40 -12.03 2.76
N ALA A 125 5.62 -11.62 1.81
CA ALA A 125 4.40 -12.33 1.47
C ALA A 125 4.75 -13.71 0.89
N LEU A 126 3.99 -14.69 1.29
CA LEU A 126 4.16 -16.03 0.79
C LEU A 126 3.65 -16.10 -0.64
N THR A 127 4.59 -16.01 -1.49
CA THR A 127 4.62 -16.36 -2.91
C THR A 127 3.42 -16.30 -3.84
N THR A 128 3.76 -16.54 -5.01
CA THR A 128 3.11 -16.69 -6.31
C THR A 128 1.75 -17.35 -6.23
N HIS A 129 0.75 -16.51 -6.36
CA HIS A 129 -0.62 -16.98 -6.46
C HIS A 129 -0.91 -17.39 -7.90
N LYS A 130 -1.36 -18.59 -8.05
CA LYS A 130 -2.06 -19.02 -9.24
C LYS A 130 -3.50 -18.53 -9.11
N GLU A 131 -4.48 -19.28 -9.24
CA GLU A 131 -5.85 -18.83 -9.36
C GLU A 131 -6.67 -19.16 -8.11
N GLY A 132 -7.26 -18.14 -7.46
CA GLY A 132 -8.23 -18.32 -6.39
C GLY A 132 -7.73 -19.11 -5.19
N GLU A 133 -6.51 -18.84 -4.73
CA GLU A 133 -5.85 -19.66 -3.73
C GLU A 133 -6.20 -19.27 -2.30
N VAL A 134 -6.46 -20.27 -1.49
CA VAL A 134 -6.35 -20.21 -0.04
C VAL A 134 -4.95 -20.67 0.33
N ILE A 135 -4.17 -19.79 0.97
CA ILE A 135 -2.78 -20.06 1.33
C ILE A 135 -2.73 -20.38 2.81
N LEU A 136 -2.49 -21.65 3.12
CA LEU A 136 -2.15 -22.08 4.47
C LEU A 136 -0.65 -22.11 4.58
N SER A 137 -0.10 -21.13 5.25
CA SER A 137 1.31 -20.98 5.14
C SER A 137 2.02 -20.71 6.43
N GLY A 138 3.32 -20.66 6.27
CA GLY A 138 4.27 -20.23 7.24
C GLY A 138 4.05 -18.78 7.72
N GLU A 139 5.07 -18.20 8.30
CA GLU A 139 5.01 -16.86 8.86
C GLU A 139 5.16 -15.78 7.79
N THR A 140 4.27 -14.80 7.82
CA THR A 140 4.38 -13.56 7.06
C THR A 140 4.22 -12.37 8.00
N SER A 141 4.71 -11.20 7.61
CA SER A 141 4.40 -9.94 8.29
C SER A 141 3.45 -9.05 7.46
N ILE A 142 2.98 -9.55 6.32
CA ILE A 142 2.16 -8.78 5.38
C ILE A 142 0.68 -8.94 5.69
N GLY A 143 0.01 -7.82 5.90
CA GLY A 143 -1.44 -7.73 6.03
C GLY A 143 -2.12 -7.24 4.75
N TYR A 144 -3.33 -6.76 4.90
CA TYR A 144 -4.09 -6.15 3.83
C TYR A 144 -4.81 -4.89 4.30
N THR A 145 -5.09 -4.03 3.35
CA THR A 145 -5.89 -2.83 3.55
C THR A 145 -6.75 -2.57 2.31
N GLY A 146 -7.80 -1.78 2.47
CA GLY A 146 -8.67 -1.45 1.35
C GLY A 146 -9.94 -0.71 1.76
N PHE A 147 -10.85 -0.65 0.83
CA PHE A 147 -12.18 -0.04 1.02
C PHE A 147 -13.26 -0.95 0.46
N CYS A 148 -14.43 -0.92 1.06
CA CYS A 148 -15.60 -1.67 0.62
C CYS A 148 -16.84 -0.79 0.60
N ASN A 149 -17.76 -1.13 -0.30
CA ASN A 149 -19.12 -0.66 -0.30
C ASN A 149 -19.97 -1.62 0.53
N VAL A 150 -20.54 -1.14 1.62
CA VAL A 150 -21.46 -1.91 2.44
C VAL A 150 -22.78 -1.13 2.51
N ASP A 151 -23.81 -1.64 1.84
CA ASP A 151 -25.13 -1.01 1.77
C ASP A 151 -25.09 0.47 1.34
N GLY A 152 -24.25 0.79 0.35
CA GLY A 152 -24.07 2.14 -0.16
C GLY A 152 -23.18 3.05 0.68
N MET A 153 -22.64 2.53 1.79
CA MET A 153 -21.75 3.25 2.70
C MET A 153 -20.31 2.77 2.55
N THR A 154 -19.38 3.70 2.67
CA THR A 154 -17.94 3.38 2.64
C THR A 154 -17.48 2.85 3.98
N VAL A 155 -16.77 1.73 3.94
CA VAL A 155 -15.97 1.24 5.06
C VAL A 155 -14.51 1.11 4.64
N LEU A 156 -13.59 1.42 5.55
CA LEU A 156 -12.18 1.09 5.42
C LEU A 156 -11.98 -0.30 6.02
N ALA A 157 -11.37 -1.19 5.26
CA ALA A 157 -11.12 -2.58 5.67
C ALA A 157 -9.61 -2.82 5.82
N TYR A 158 -9.23 -3.59 6.83
CA TYR A 158 -7.86 -3.92 7.12
C TYR A 158 -7.77 -5.23 7.88
N GLY A 159 -6.62 -5.88 7.82
CA GLY A 159 -6.44 -7.15 8.51
C GLY A 159 -5.08 -7.80 8.30
N PHE A 160 -4.94 -9.00 8.89
CA PHE A 160 -3.73 -9.80 8.85
C PHE A 160 -4.03 -11.30 9.04
N PRO A 161 -3.34 -12.22 8.36
CA PRO A 161 -2.46 -11.98 7.22
C PRO A 161 -3.22 -11.47 6.00
N TYR A 162 -2.54 -11.34 4.87
CA TYR A 162 -3.08 -10.66 3.70
C TYR A 162 -4.26 -11.34 3.03
N LYS A 163 -5.08 -10.51 2.40
CA LYS A 163 -6.20 -10.89 1.53
C LYS A 163 -6.26 -9.92 0.36
N GLU A 164 -6.55 -10.43 -0.84
CA GLU A 164 -6.80 -9.61 -2.02
C GLU A 164 -8.15 -9.98 -2.63
N ALA A 165 -9.03 -9.02 -2.78
CA ALA A 165 -10.38 -9.19 -3.31
C ALA A 165 -10.86 -7.92 -4.02
N PRO A 166 -11.75 -8.01 -5.03
CA PRO A 166 -12.34 -9.23 -5.59
C PRO A 166 -11.39 -9.97 -6.52
N LYS A 167 -10.27 -9.36 -6.86
CA LYS A 167 -9.23 -9.87 -7.75
C LYS A 167 -7.85 -9.57 -7.17
N THR A 168 -6.89 -10.40 -7.49
CA THR A 168 -5.47 -10.18 -7.23
C THR A 168 -4.84 -9.50 -8.44
N TYR A 169 -4.16 -8.37 -8.22
CA TYR A 169 -3.36 -7.73 -9.27
C TYR A 169 -1.99 -8.37 -9.34
N ILE A 170 -1.68 -9.02 -10.46
CA ILE A 170 -0.40 -9.71 -10.64
C ILE A 170 0.66 -8.74 -11.16
N ARG A 171 0.50 -8.27 -12.40
CA ARG A 171 1.39 -7.31 -13.06
C ARG A 171 0.82 -6.87 -14.40
N LYS A 172 1.26 -5.74 -14.93
CA LYS A 172 0.97 -5.29 -16.31
C LYS A 172 -0.52 -5.47 -16.68
N LEU A 173 -1.41 -4.99 -15.82
CA LEU A 173 -2.86 -5.03 -16.01
C LEU A 173 -3.49 -6.43 -15.91
N THR A 174 -2.77 -7.43 -15.47
CA THR A 174 -3.31 -8.78 -15.31
C THR A 174 -3.97 -8.94 -13.93
N LEU A 175 -5.23 -9.33 -13.94
CA LEU A 175 -6.00 -9.68 -12.75
C LEU A 175 -6.21 -11.19 -12.68
N ALA A 176 -6.01 -11.75 -11.49
CA ALA A 176 -6.32 -13.13 -11.14
C ALA A 176 -7.48 -13.18 -10.13
N PRO A 177 -8.09 -14.34 -9.88
CA PRO A 177 -9.06 -14.52 -8.81
C PRO A 177 -8.53 -14.11 -7.43
N ALA A 178 -9.45 -13.89 -6.49
CA ALA A 178 -9.13 -13.49 -5.12
C ALA A 178 -8.20 -14.47 -4.40
N VAL A 179 -7.43 -13.94 -3.46
CA VAL A 179 -6.49 -14.71 -2.63
C VAL A 179 -6.73 -14.40 -1.17
N GLU A 180 -6.63 -15.40 -0.31
CA GLU A 180 -6.71 -15.26 1.12
C GLU A 180 -5.65 -16.11 1.81
N ALA A 181 -4.79 -15.48 2.60
CA ALA A 181 -3.75 -16.15 3.37
C ALA A 181 -4.21 -16.40 4.81
N PHE A 182 -3.82 -17.54 5.35
CA PHE A 182 -4.02 -17.90 6.75
C PHE A 182 -2.68 -18.25 7.38
N GLN A 183 -2.45 -17.77 8.58
CA GLN A 183 -1.24 -18.06 9.35
C GLN A 183 -1.55 -19.02 10.48
N LEU A 184 -0.68 -20.00 10.69
CA LEU A 184 -0.76 -20.88 11.83
C LEU A 184 -0.34 -20.15 13.10
N LEU A 185 -1.22 -20.14 14.09
CA LEU A 185 -0.90 -19.77 15.46
C LEU A 185 -0.96 -21.04 16.32
N ARG A 186 0.17 -21.39 16.94
CA ARG A 186 0.27 -22.61 17.75
C ARG A 186 -0.35 -22.40 19.11
N LYS A 187 -0.78 -23.48 19.73
CA LYS A 187 -1.32 -23.47 21.10
C LYS A 187 -0.35 -22.78 22.06
N GLY A 188 -0.86 -21.78 22.77
CA GLY A 188 -0.11 -20.98 23.73
C GLY A 188 0.55 -19.75 23.15
N ASP A 189 0.75 -19.69 21.83
CA ASP A 189 1.33 -18.52 21.18
C ASP A 189 0.32 -17.35 21.11
N SER A 190 0.87 -16.16 21.00
CA SER A 190 0.09 -14.95 20.78
C SER A 190 0.73 -14.06 19.71
N ILE A 191 -0.12 -13.31 19.02
CA ILE A 191 0.30 -12.32 18.05
C ILE A 191 -0.45 -11.02 18.30
N SER A 192 0.24 -9.89 18.16
CA SER A 192 -0.37 -8.57 18.24
C SER A 192 -0.18 -7.84 16.93
N MET A 193 -1.23 -7.12 16.52
CA MET A 193 -1.30 -6.35 15.29
C MET A 193 -1.81 -4.95 15.62
N THR A 194 -1.26 -3.93 14.99
CA THR A 194 -1.57 -2.55 15.35
C THR A 194 -1.83 -1.69 14.13
N TRP A 195 -2.91 -0.91 14.20
CA TRP A 195 -3.31 0.06 13.18
C TRP A 195 -3.60 1.41 13.82
N ASP A 196 -3.29 2.47 13.08
CA ASP A 196 -3.73 3.82 13.40
C ASP A 196 -4.83 4.25 12.44
N PHE A 197 -5.92 4.76 13.00
CA PHE A 197 -7.02 5.36 12.28
C PHE A 197 -7.01 6.88 12.52
N SER A 198 -7.15 7.66 11.45
CA SER A 198 -7.16 9.12 11.51
C SER A 198 -8.28 9.71 10.67
N GLU A 199 -8.91 10.76 11.17
CA GLU A 199 -9.86 11.60 10.43
C GLU A 199 -9.17 12.62 9.50
N CYS A 200 -7.86 12.48 9.29
CA CYS A 200 -7.08 13.37 8.42
C CYS A 200 -5.95 12.59 7.73
N VAL A 201 -6.06 12.42 6.42
CA VAL A 201 -5.04 11.72 5.63
C VAL A 201 -3.69 12.44 5.66
N GLN A 202 -3.65 13.76 5.76
CA GLN A 202 -2.41 14.53 5.85
C GLN A 202 -1.61 14.15 7.11
N ARG A 203 -2.25 14.05 8.27
CA ARG A 203 -1.60 13.62 9.52
C ARG A 203 -1.01 12.21 9.41
N THR A 204 -1.67 11.35 8.65
CA THR A 204 -1.16 10.00 8.39
C THR A 204 0.10 10.05 7.53
N TRP A 205 0.15 10.92 6.52
CA TRP A 205 1.36 11.15 5.73
C TRP A 205 2.51 11.76 6.53
N GLU A 206 2.23 12.75 7.35
CA GLU A 206 3.21 13.35 8.27
C GLU A 206 3.81 12.27 9.18
N TYR A 207 2.97 11.42 9.77
CA TYR A 207 3.42 10.27 10.56
C TYR A 207 4.29 9.30 9.76
N CYS A 208 3.89 8.95 8.54
CA CYS A 208 4.68 8.07 7.66
C CYS A 208 6.05 8.68 7.35
N TYR A 209 6.07 9.98 7.04
CA TYR A 209 7.31 10.69 6.76
C TYR A 209 8.24 10.70 7.96
N ASP A 210 7.74 11.06 9.13
CA ASP A 210 8.54 11.15 10.35
C ASP A 210 9.08 9.79 10.80
N THR A 211 8.26 8.74 10.64
CA THR A 211 8.64 7.38 11.03
C THR A 211 9.66 6.76 10.07
N ASN A 212 9.53 7.03 8.77
CA ASN A 212 10.34 6.43 7.73
C ASN A 212 11.35 7.41 7.11
N ARG A 213 11.56 8.56 7.75
CA ARG A 213 12.43 9.62 7.22
C ARG A 213 13.79 9.06 6.84
N PRO A 214 14.15 9.10 5.56
CA PRO A 214 15.44 8.60 5.14
C PRO A 214 16.56 9.42 5.78
N LYS A 215 17.59 8.76 6.26
CA LYS A 215 18.78 9.45 6.73
C LYS A 215 19.44 10.13 5.53
N PRO A 216 19.89 11.37 5.66
CA PRO A 216 20.71 11.99 4.63
C PRO A 216 21.90 11.06 4.28
N VAL A 217 22.11 10.85 3.01
CA VAL A 217 23.29 10.13 2.53
C VAL A 217 24.34 11.18 2.20
N ASP A 218 25.48 11.09 2.84
CA ASP A 218 26.62 11.91 2.49
C ASP A 218 27.10 11.48 1.10
N THR A 219 26.97 12.36 0.14
CA THR A 219 27.49 12.13 -1.20
C THR A 219 28.84 12.84 -1.35
N PRO A 220 29.80 12.24 -2.04
CA PRO A 220 31.09 12.90 -2.29
C PRO A 220 30.99 14.05 -3.31
N TYR A 221 29.77 14.31 -3.79
CA TYR A 221 29.53 15.30 -4.83
C TYR A 221 28.70 16.47 -4.33
N THR A 222 29.10 17.67 -4.70
CA THR A 222 28.29 18.87 -4.51
C THR A 222 27.10 18.86 -5.47
N VAL A 223 26.04 19.61 -5.12
CA VAL A 223 24.87 19.77 -5.98
C VAL A 223 25.27 20.34 -7.36
N ASP A 224 26.20 21.28 -7.38
CA ASP A 224 26.66 21.89 -8.65
C ASP A 224 27.42 20.87 -9.51
N ARG A 225 28.24 20.00 -8.90
CA ARG A 225 28.87 18.92 -9.65
C ARG A 225 27.87 17.91 -10.18
N MET A 226 26.82 17.59 -9.42
CA MET A 226 25.75 16.72 -9.90
C MET A 226 24.99 17.35 -11.08
N LYS A 227 24.67 18.65 -11.02
CA LYS A 227 24.05 19.38 -12.13
C LYS A 227 24.93 19.36 -13.39
N GLU A 228 26.21 19.65 -13.22
CA GLU A 228 27.19 19.62 -14.33
C GLU A 228 27.23 18.26 -15.01
N VAL A 229 27.37 17.17 -14.23
CA VAL A 229 27.39 15.81 -14.76
C VAL A 229 26.09 15.46 -15.49
N MET A 230 24.95 15.82 -14.91
CA MET A 230 23.66 15.57 -15.54
C MET A 230 23.49 16.37 -16.83
N SER A 231 23.89 17.64 -16.85
CA SER A 231 23.82 18.48 -18.06
C SER A 231 24.71 17.93 -19.18
N ASN A 232 25.93 17.54 -18.83
CA ASN A 232 26.86 16.90 -19.80
C ASN A 232 26.29 15.60 -20.36
N PHE A 233 25.69 14.77 -19.50
CA PHE A 233 25.03 13.54 -19.95
C PHE A 233 23.88 13.82 -20.95
N PHE A 234 23.06 14.85 -20.73
CA PHE A 234 22.01 15.23 -21.68
C PHE A 234 22.60 15.68 -23.02
N VAL A 235 23.67 16.43 -22.99
CA VAL A 235 24.36 16.85 -24.23
C VAL A 235 24.93 15.62 -24.98
N GLU A 236 25.60 14.72 -24.29
CA GLU A 236 26.18 13.51 -24.87
C GLU A 236 25.11 12.53 -25.38
N SER A 237 23.97 12.46 -24.72
CA SER A 237 22.85 11.58 -25.12
C SER A 237 22.04 12.09 -26.30
N TYR A 238 22.26 13.33 -26.75
CA TYR A 238 21.55 13.92 -27.89
C TYR A 238 21.91 13.24 -29.20
N VAL A 239 20.88 12.86 -29.97
CA VAL A 239 21.05 12.29 -31.30
C VAL A 239 21.11 13.43 -32.31
N GLY A 240 22.31 13.70 -32.81
CA GLY A 240 22.56 14.75 -33.80
C GLY A 240 21.67 14.61 -35.05
N ASN A 241 21.26 15.72 -35.62
CA ASN A 241 20.39 15.81 -36.80
C ASN A 241 18.97 15.28 -36.63
N THR A 242 18.58 14.90 -35.42
CA THR A 242 17.24 14.39 -35.10
C THR A 242 16.66 15.22 -33.97
N PRO A 243 16.00 16.36 -34.23
CA PRO A 243 15.47 17.23 -33.18
C PRO A 243 14.65 16.44 -32.16
N THR A 244 14.83 16.76 -30.89
CA THR A 244 14.08 16.16 -29.77
C THR A 244 14.31 14.66 -29.53
N HIS A 245 15.35 14.07 -30.13
CA HIS A 245 15.72 12.67 -29.86
C HIS A 245 16.93 12.57 -28.95
N TYR A 246 16.87 11.64 -28.01
CA TYR A 246 17.95 11.32 -27.09
C TYR A 246 18.10 9.81 -26.99
N TYR A 247 19.31 9.32 -26.83
CA TYR A 247 19.55 7.94 -26.45
C TYR A 247 19.06 7.69 -25.03
N SER A 248 18.59 6.50 -24.76
CA SER A 248 18.04 6.14 -23.46
C SER A 248 18.99 5.29 -22.61
N GLY A 249 18.84 5.43 -21.30
CA GLY A 249 19.55 4.64 -20.31
C GLY A 249 21.00 5.10 -20.07
N VAL A 250 21.55 4.60 -18.98
CA VAL A 250 22.94 4.81 -18.56
C VAL A 250 23.55 3.46 -18.22
N GLU A 251 24.70 3.19 -18.78
CA GLU A 251 25.58 2.13 -18.32
C GLU A 251 26.35 2.64 -17.10
N LEU A 252 26.05 2.08 -15.93
CA LEU A 252 26.58 2.60 -14.67
C LEU A 252 28.08 2.41 -14.51
N GLU A 253 28.66 1.35 -15.11
CA GLU A 253 30.09 1.07 -15.03
C GLU A 253 30.93 2.05 -15.85
N THR A 254 30.40 2.42 -17.00
CA THR A 254 31.13 3.28 -17.96
C THR A 254 30.66 4.72 -17.95
N ALA A 255 29.55 5.03 -17.28
CA ALA A 255 28.87 6.32 -17.30
C ALA A 255 28.53 6.82 -18.73
N THR A 256 28.24 5.89 -19.63
CA THR A 256 27.87 6.17 -21.02
C THR A 256 26.39 5.85 -21.27
N CYS A 257 25.89 6.24 -22.45
CA CYS A 257 24.54 5.85 -22.86
C CYS A 257 24.47 4.34 -23.06
N ALA A 258 23.56 3.68 -22.34
CA ALA A 258 23.39 2.23 -22.38
C ALA A 258 22.76 1.73 -23.68
N ASN A 259 21.91 2.54 -24.29
CA ASN A 259 21.16 2.18 -25.50
C ASN A 259 21.38 3.23 -26.59
N THR A 260 22.36 2.99 -27.45
CA THR A 260 22.68 3.86 -28.56
C THR A 260 22.03 3.46 -29.88
N ASP A 261 21.37 2.30 -29.93
CA ASP A 261 20.72 1.78 -31.13
C ASP A 261 19.30 2.33 -31.30
N VAL A 262 18.71 2.87 -30.25
CA VAL A 262 17.35 3.39 -30.23
C VAL A 262 17.33 4.83 -29.72
N ALA A 263 16.85 5.73 -30.55
CA ALA A 263 16.55 7.10 -30.13
C ALA A 263 15.10 7.19 -29.66
N GLU A 264 14.91 7.63 -28.42
CA GLU A 264 13.60 7.72 -27.81
C GLU A 264 13.08 9.15 -27.75
N VAL A 265 11.80 9.30 -28.07
CA VAL A 265 11.08 10.57 -27.96
C VAL A 265 10.05 10.47 -26.84
N GLY A 266 10.33 11.13 -25.75
CA GLY A 266 9.34 11.32 -24.67
C GLY A 266 9.13 10.19 -23.69
N PHE A 267 9.69 9.01 -23.86
CA PHE A 267 9.51 7.90 -22.92
C PHE A 267 10.33 8.08 -21.64
N VAL A 268 11.64 8.11 -21.76
CA VAL A 268 12.56 8.20 -20.61
C VAL A 268 12.92 9.67 -20.33
N GLY A 269 13.10 10.45 -21.36
CA GLY A 269 13.77 11.73 -21.24
C GLY A 269 12.88 12.93 -21.09
N ARG A 270 11.60 12.83 -21.33
CA ARG A 270 10.79 14.06 -21.39
C ARG A 270 11.54 15.12 -22.21
N THR A 271 11.71 14.85 -23.47
CA THR A 271 12.63 15.50 -24.40
C THR A 271 12.71 17.03 -24.31
N LEU A 272 11.56 17.70 -24.14
CA LEU A 272 11.55 19.15 -23.96
C LEU A 272 12.16 19.61 -22.64
N LEU A 273 12.01 18.80 -21.57
CA LEU A 273 12.60 19.11 -20.27
C LEU A 273 14.11 18.89 -20.31
N ASN A 274 14.59 17.89 -21.03
CA ASN A 274 16.01 17.66 -21.23
C ASN A 274 16.67 18.81 -22.01
N ALA A 275 16.02 19.26 -23.08
CA ALA A 275 16.46 20.44 -23.84
C ALA A 275 16.51 21.70 -22.98
N PHE A 276 15.49 21.92 -22.14
CA PHE A 276 15.45 23.04 -21.21
C PHE A 276 16.56 22.96 -20.14
N ASN A 277 16.84 21.77 -19.64
CA ASN A 277 17.91 21.57 -18.64
C ASN A 277 19.32 21.71 -19.23
N ALA A 278 19.46 21.57 -20.55
CA ALA A 278 20.75 21.74 -21.25
C ALA A 278 21.07 23.21 -21.60
N LEU A 279 20.08 24.11 -21.51
CA LEU A 279 20.27 25.55 -21.68
C LEU A 279 20.80 26.18 -20.38
#